data_75eeaf9a97c2581da9947b4b7b419a70
#
_entry.id   75eeaf9a97c2581da9947b4b7b419a70
#
_cell.length_a   1.000
_cell.length_b   1.000
_cell.length_c   1.000
_cell.angle_alpha   90.00
_cell.angle_beta   90.00
_cell.angle_gamma   90.00
#
_symmetry.space_group_name_H-M   'P 1'
#
loop_
_entity.id
_entity.type
_entity.pdbx_description
1 polymer ?
#
loop_
_entity_poly.entity_id
_entity_poly.type
_entity_poly.pdbx_seq_one_letter_code
_entity_poly.pdbx_strand_id
1 'polypeptide(L)'
;VCREVWKREKGLSYTGQTVQVPLPAGQGTGMGKPLKLINHPVRADIPVWWASLKDLSVEATAELADGWLPVFFMPDKFEQVWGAALKKGSAKRSPSLKPLEISAGGLLAIDESLVGEAKDKVLDMARPNVALYVGGMGARGKNFYNDICREYGYEHEAAEIQDLYLSGKKDEAARAVPREM
;
A
#
# COMPACT_ATOMS: atom_id res chain seq x y z
N VAL A 1 -6.18 -18.09 5.14
CA VAL A 1 -6.73 -18.09 6.50
C VAL A 1 -8.05 -17.34 6.55
N CYS A 2 -8.10 -16.00 6.33
CA CYS A 2 -9.31 -15.18 6.48
C CYS A 2 -10.51 -15.73 5.71
N ARG A 3 -10.36 -15.99 4.41
CA ARG A 3 -11.44 -16.53 3.56
C ARG A 3 -12.01 -17.84 4.09
N GLU A 4 -11.16 -18.74 4.61
CA GLU A 4 -11.62 -20.02 5.19
C GLU A 4 -12.35 -19.83 6.53
N VAL A 5 -11.89 -18.87 7.35
CA VAL A 5 -12.56 -18.53 8.61
C VAL A 5 -13.96 -17.97 8.36
N TRP A 6 -14.13 -17.12 7.34
CA TRP A 6 -15.43 -16.52 7.00
C TRP A 6 -16.46 -17.53 6.49
N LYS A 7 -16.03 -18.59 5.82
CA LYS A 7 -16.95 -19.67 5.38
C LYS A 7 -17.63 -20.41 6.54
N ARG A 8 -16.96 -20.51 7.68
CA ARG A 8 -17.46 -21.21 8.89
C ARG A 8 -17.84 -22.68 8.69
N GLU A 9 -17.45 -23.32 7.61
CA GLU A 9 -17.81 -24.71 7.30
C GLU A 9 -17.22 -25.68 8.32
N LYS A 10 -15.97 -25.48 8.69
CA LYS A 10 -15.23 -26.29 9.68
C LYS A 10 -14.27 -25.41 10.49
N GLY A 11 -13.78 -25.94 11.59
CA GLY A 11 -12.70 -25.28 12.33
C GLY A 11 -11.46 -25.11 11.47
N LEU A 12 -10.84 -23.92 11.49
CA LEU A 12 -9.65 -23.62 10.71
C LEU A 12 -8.44 -24.42 11.25
N SER A 13 -7.82 -25.20 10.39
CA SER A 13 -6.49 -25.76 10.63
C SER A 13 -5.57 -25.36 9.48
N TYR A 14 -4.37 -24.86 9.84
CA TYR A 14 -3.36 -24.46 8.88
C TYR A 14 -1.98 -24.71 9.47
N THR A 15 -1.11 -25.37 8.73
CA THR A 15 0.30 -25.57 9.08
C THR A 15 1.17 -24.95 8.01
N GLY A 16 1.80 -23.85 8.33
CA GLY A 16 2.74 -23.12 7.47
C GLY A 16 4.12 -23.02 8.09
N GLN A 17 5.05 -22.42 7.36
CA GLN A 17 6.45 -22.28 7.84
C GLN A 17 6.57 -21.32 9.03
N THR A 18 5.75 -20.28 9.06
CA THR A 18 5.84 -19.20 10.07
C THR A 18 4.63 -19.14 10.98
N VAL A 19 3.50 -19.74 10.56
CA VAL A 19 2.24 -19.69 11.30
C VAL A 19 1.61 -21.07 11.32
N GLN A 20 1.18 -21.50 12.51
CA GLN A 20 0.39 -22.70 12.70
C GLN A 20 -0.91 -22.35 13.44
N VAL A 21 -2.03 -22.84 12.93
CA VAL A 21 -3.36 -22.65 13.52
C VAL A 21 -4.09 -24.00 13.54
N PRO A 22 -4.55 -24.50 14.70
CA PRO A 22 -4.28 -24.00 16.04
C PRO A 22 -2.81 -24.19 16.43
N LEU A 23 -2.36 -23.48 17.46
CA LEU A 23 -1.06 -23.80 18.08
C LEU A 23 -1.09 -25.25 18.61
N PRO A 24 0.04 -25.97 18.56
CA PRO A 24 0.15 -27.30 19.15
C PRO A 24 -0.28 -27.32 20.62
N ALA A 25 -0.79 -28.46 21.06
CA ALA A 25 -1.10 -28.69 22.47
C ALA A 25 0.14 -28.40 23.32
N GLY A 26 -0.04 -27.67 24.43
CA GLY A 26 1.05 -27.25 25.30
C GLY A 26 1.72 -25.93 24.93
N GLN A 27 1.35 -25.31 23.80
CA GLN A 27 1.79 -23.96 23.41
C GLN A 27 0.67 -22.96 23.59
N GLY A 28 1.01 -21.69 23.88
CA GLY A 28 0.02 -20.63 24.11
C GLY A 28 -0.96 -21.01 25.24
N THR A 29 -2.27 -20.99 24.95
CA THR A 29 -3.32 -21.42 25.89
C THR A 29 -3.38 -22.94 26.08
N GLY A 30 -2.62 -23.72 25.33
CA GLY A 30 -2.58 -25.18 25.43
C GLY A 30 -3.81 -25.94 24.90
N MET A 31 -4.80 -25.26 24.37
CA MET A 31 -6.06 -25.89 24.00
C MET A 31 -6.01 -26.73 22.71
N GLY A 32 -5.14 -26.40 21.77
CA GLY A 32 -4.96 -27.11 20.49
C GLY A 32 -6.22 -27.22 19.63
N LYS A 33 -7.23 -26.38 19.89
CA LYS A 33 -8.53 -26.45 19.19
C LYS A 33 -8.57 -25.52 17.99
N PRO A 34 -9.16 -25.95 16.85
CA PRO A 34 -9.33 -25.13 15.69
C PRO A 34 -10.13 -23.84 15.96
N LEU A 35 -9.72 -22.73 15.33
CA LEU A 35 -10.45 -21.47 15.39
C LEU A 35 -11.79 -21.55 14.67
N LYS A 36 -12.81 -20.95 15.29
CA LYS A 36 -14.11 -20.74 14.68
C LYS A 36 -14.66 -19.38 15.12
N LEU A 37 -15.16 -18.57 14.17
CA LEU A 37 -15.81 -17.32 14.52
C LEU A 37 -17.08 -17.55 15.31
N ILE A 38 -17.34 -16.69 16.31
CA ILE A 38 -18.59 -16.66 17.06
C ILE A 38 -19.69 -16.01 16.22
N ASN A 39 -19.39 -14.87 15.60
CA ASN A 39 -20.30 -14.15 14.72
C ASN A 39 -20.46 -14.84 13.36
N HIS A 40 -21.55 -14.53 12.68
CA HIS A 40 -21.86 -15.03 11.35
C HIS A 40 -21.66 -13.91 10.32
N PRO A 41 -20.65 -13.98 9.46
CA PRO A 41 -20.52 -13.03 8.35
C PRO A 41 -21.75 -13.08 7.45
N VAL A 42 -22.19 -11.92 6.97
CA VAL A 42 -23.30 -11.81 6.01
C VAL A 42 -22.97 -12.53 4.69
N ARG A 43 -21.68 -12.60 4.35
CA ARG A 43 -21.17 -13.33 3.20
C ARG A 43 -19.79 -13.93 3.50
N ALA A 44 -19.44 -15.02 2.84
CA ALA A 44 -18.14 -15.69 3.02
C ALA A 44 -17.01 -15.08 2.17
N ASP A 45 -17.36 -14.41 1.09
CA ASP A 45 -16.44 -13.79 0.12
C ASP A 45 -16.33 -12.28 0.35
N ILE A 46 -15.64 -11.90 1.40
CA ILE A 46 -15.31 -10.50 1.70
C ILE A 46 -14.06 -10.13 0.93
N PRO A 47 -14.07 -9.06 0.08
CA PRO A 47 -12.89 -8.62 -0.64
C PRO A 47 -11.75 -8.23 0.31
N VAL A 48 -10.54 -8.68 0.01
CA VAL A 48 -9.34 -8.39 0.78
C VAL A 48 -8.45 -7.44 -0.01
N TRP A 49 -8.27 -6.24 0.52
CA TRP A 49 -7.43 -5.22 -0.08
C TRP A 49 -6.15 -5.05 0.71
N TRP A 50 -5.02 -4.98 0.01
CA TRP A 50 -3.71 -4.83 0.63
C TRP A 50 -3.08 -3.49 0.27
N ALA A 51 -2.53 -2.80 1.27
CA ALA A 51 -1.62 -1.68 1.11
C ALA A 51 -0.19 -2.22 1.12
N SER A 52 0.48 -2.21 -0.01
CA SER A 52 1.84 -2.73 -0.17
C SER A 52 2.68 -1.83 -1.06
N LEU A 53 3.99 -1.76 -0.80
CA LEU A 53 4.92 -0.84 -1.45
C LEU A 53 6.13 -1.54 -2.07
N LYS A 54 6.67 -2.58 -1.43
CA LYS A 54 7.89 -3.26 -1.89
C LYS A 54 7.56 -4.45 -2.77
N ASP A 55 8.45 -4.77 -3.70
CA ASP A 55 8.27 -5.76 -4.76
C ASP A 55 7.66 -7.07 -4.29
N LEU A 56 8.22 -7.70 -3.26
CA LEU A 56 7.68 -8.98 -2.76
C LEU A 56 6.26 -8.86 -2.21
N SER A 57 5.94 -7.74 -1.56
CA SER A 57 4.60 -7.51 -1.03
C SER A 57 3.61 -7.13 -2.14
N VAL A 58 4.04 -6.40 -3.16
CA VAL A 58 3.21 -6.08 -4.34
C VAL A 58 3.00 -7.33 -5.19
N GLU A 59 4.02 -8.17 -5.38
CA GLU A 59 3.90 -9.48 -6.04
C GLU A 59 2.85 -10.35 -5.32
N ALA A 60 2.96 -10.48 -3.99
CA ALA A 60 1.99 -11.24 -3.20
C ALA A 60 0.57 -10.62 -3.25
N THR A 61 0.46 -9.29 -3.30
CA THR A 61 -0.81 -8.59 -3.48
C THR A 61 -1.44 -8.95 -4.82
N ALA A 62 -0.68 -8.88 -5.90
CA ALA A 62 -1.16 -9.22 -7.24
C ALA A 62 -1.57 -10.69 -7.36
N GLU A 63 -0.89 -11.59 -6.65
CA GLU A 63 -1.21 -13.03 -6.62
C GLU A 63 -2.49 -13.32 -5.82
N LEU A 64 -2.65 -12.71 -4.63
CA LEU A 64 -3.56 -13.21 -3.59
C LEU A 64 -4.70 -12.27 -3.22
N ALA A 65 -4.53 -10.94 -3.36
CA ALA A 65 -5.51 -9.96 -2.91
C ALA A 65 -6.61 -9.74 -3.96
N ASP A 66 -7.76 -9.24 -3.52
CA ASP A 66 -8.82 -8.79 -4.42
C ASP A 66 -8.53 -7.37 -4.94
N GLY A 67 -7.88 -6.55 -4.12
CA GLY A 67 -7.49 -5.21 -4.51
C GLY A 67 -6.18 -4.74 -3.87
N TRP A 68 -5.62 -3.71 -4.47
CA TRP A 68 -4.39 -3.05 -4.05
C TRP A 68 -4.63 -1.56 -3.78
N LEU A 69 -4.09 -1.09 -2.66
CA LEU A 69 -4.11 0.32 -2.24
C LEU A 69 -2.67 0.86 -2.31
N PRO A 70 -2.19 1.29 -3.48
CA PRO A 70 -0.88 1.92 -3.59
C PRO A 70 -0.88 3.33 -2.99
N VAL A 71 0.32 3.80 -2.60
CA VAL A 71 0.56 5.20 -2.27
C VAL A 71 1.47 5.83 -3.32
N PHE A 72 1.32 7.12 -3.59
CA PHE A 72 2.06 7.82 -4.66
C PHE A 72 1.96 7.13 -6.02
N PHE A 73 0.77 6.69 -6.37
CA PHE A 73 0.53 6.00 -7.63
C PHE A 73 0.37 7.02 -8.78
N MET A 74 1.27 6.96 -9.73
CA MET A 74 1.22 7.74 -10.96
C MET A 74 0.75 6.83 -12.11
N PRO A 75 -0.47 7.04 -12.67
CA PRO A 75 -1.05 6.14 -13.67
C PRO A 75 -0.20 5.96 -14.94
N ASP A 76 0.57 6.96 -15.31
CA ASP A 76 1.44 6.98 -16.48
C ASP A 76 2.87 6.46 -16.20
N LYS A 77 3.25 6.28 -14.94
CA LYS A 77 4.61 5.89 -14.54
C LYS A 77 4.70 4.67 -13.62
N PHE A 78 3.59 4.18 -13.06
CA PHE A 78 3.62 3.12 -12.03
C PHE A 78 4.31 1.84 -12.49
N GLU A 79 4.32 1.56 -13.78
CA GLU A 79 5.01 0.38 -14.32
C GLU A 79 6.53 0.42 -14.12
N GLN A 80 7.13 1.60 -14.02
CA GLN A 80 8.55 1.77 -13.74
C GLN A 80 8.90 1.24 -12.35
N VAL A 81 8.02 1.44 -11.38
CA VAL A 81 8.20 1.06 -9.97
C VAL A 81 7.71 -0.38 -9.71
N TRP A 82 6.50 -0.69 -10.15
CA TRP A 82 5.83 -1.94 -9.72
C TRP A 82 5.46 -2.89 -10.85
N GLY A 83 5.68 -2.53 -12.11
CA GLY A 83 5.26 -3.33 -13.25
C GLY A 83 5.81 -4.76 -13.22
N ALA A 84 7.09 -4.93 -12.85
CA ALA A 84 7.70 -6.25 -12.74
C ALA A 84 7.07 -7.12 -11.64
N ALA A 85 6.82 -6.54 -10.46
CA ALA A 85 6.21 -7.22 -9.33
C ALA A 85 4.73 -7.60 -9.63
N LEU A 86 3.97 -6.66 -10.19
CA LEU A 86 2.58 -6.88 -10.61
C LEU A 86 2.49 -8.01 -11.65
N LYS A 87 3.36 -8.01 -12.66
CA LYS A 87 3.42 -9.05 -13.68
C LYS A 87 3.73 -10.43 -13.09
N LYS A 88 4.72 -10.52 -12.19
CA LYS A 88 5.07 -11.79 -11.53
C LYS A 88 3.93 -12.33 -10.66
N GLY A 89 3.30 -11.47 -9.88
CA GLY A 89 2.18 -11.87 -9.04
C GLY A 89 0.95 -12.27 -9.85
N SER A 90 0.62 -11.51 -10.90
CA SER A 90 -0.48 -11.83 -11.81
C SER A 90 -0.30 -13.17 -12.52
N ALA A 91 0.94 -13.53 -12.88
CA ALA A 91 1.23 -14.83 -13.49
C ALA A 91 0.98 -16.03 -12.56
N LYS A 92 1.01 -15.81 -11.22
CA LYS A 92 0.72 -16.83 -10.20
C LYS A 92 -0.72 -16.80 -9.72
N ARG A 93 -1.48 -15.77 -10.11
CA ARG A 93 -2.84 -15.54 -9.65
C ARG A 93 -3.78 -16.67 -10.07
N SER A 94 -4.54 -17.20 -9.13
CA SER A 94 -5.55 -18.22 -9.41
C SER A 94 -6.60 -17.71 -10.41
N PRO A 95 -6.98 -18.49 -11.43
CA PRO A 95 -8.07 -18.14 -12.34
C PRO A 95 -9.44 -17.98 -11.65
N SER A 96 -9.59 -18.49 -10.43
CA SER A 96 -10.81 -18.31 -9.62
C SER A 96 -10.94 -16.92 -9.01
N LEU A 97 -9.86 -16.13 -8.97
CA LEU A 97 -9.88 -14.75 -8.50
C LEU A 97 -10.20 -13.81 -9.66
N LYS A 98 -10.98 -12.77 -9.38
CA LYS A 98 -11.20 -11.66 -10.32
C LYS A 98 -9.87 -10.96 -10.63
N PRO A 99 -9.75 -10.20 -11.72
CA PRO A 99 -8.60 -9.32 -11.92
C PRO A 99 -8.35 -8.45 -10.69
N LEU A 100 -7.07 -8.14 -10.42
CA LEU A 100 -6.72 -7.25 -9.31
C LEU A 100 -7.32 -5.87 -9.54
N GLU A 101 -8.09 -5.37 -8.58
CA GLU A 101 -8.56 -3.99 -8.58
C GLU A 101 -7.49 -3.08 -7.98
N ILE A 102 -7.27 -1.90 -8.58
CA ILE A 102 -6.31 -0.91 -8.06
C ILE A 102 -7.10 0.34 -7.68
N SER A 103 -7.00 0.73 -6.43
CA SER A 103 -7.59 1.98 -5.92
C SER A 103 -6.47 2.94 -5.52
N ALA A 104 -6.10 3.81 -6.45
CA ALA A 104 -5.15 4.86 -6.19
C ALA A 104 -5.84 5.99 -5.42
N GLY A 105 -5.24 6.38 -4.30
CA GLY A 105 -5.70 7.50 -3.50
C GLY A 105 -4.87 8.75 -3.73
N GLY A 106 -5.38 9.88 -3.27
CA GLY A 106 -4.70 11.17 -3.38
C GLY A 106 -5.66 12.31 -3.06
N LEU A 107 -5.18 13.53 -3.23
CA LEU A 107 -6.04 14.71 -3.19
C LEU A 107 -6.96 14.71 -4.41
N LEU A 108 -8.26 14.76 -4.16
CA LEU A 108 -9.27 14.90 -5.21
C LEU A 108 -10.03 16.20 -5.01
N ALA A 109 -10.04 17.06 -6.00
CA ALA A 109 -10.87 18.26 -6.05
C ALA A 109 -11.54 18.35 -7.43
N ILE A 110 -12.85 18.50 -7.43
CA ILE A 110 -13.66 18.57 -8.66
C ILE A 110 -14.53 19.83 -8.58
N ASP A 111 -14.18 20.84 -9.34
CA ASP A 111 -14.96 22.08 -9.48
C ASP A 111 -14.54 22.78 -10.77
N GLU A 112 -15.50 23.31 -11.53
CA GLU A 112 -15.24 24.01 -12.79
C GLU A 112 -14.44 25.30 -12.60
N SER A 113 -14.45 25.89 -11.40
CA SER A 113 -13.68 27.08 -11.04
C SER A 113 -12.21 26.80 -10.74
N LEU A 114 -11.78 25.52 -10.65
CA LEU A 114 -10.40 25.12 -10.37
C LEU A 114 -9.50 25.28 -11.58
N VAL A 115 -9.28 26.53 -11.98
CA VAL A 115 -8.40 26.93 -13.07
C VAL A 115 -7.37 27.95 -12.56
N GLY A 116 -6.20 28.02 -13.19
CA GLY A 116 -5.16 28.98 -12.86
C GLY A 116 -4.78 28.95 -11.38
N GLU A 117 -4.79 30.09 -10.71
CA GLU A 117 -4.37 30.26 -9.31
C GLU A 117 -5.22 29.43 -8.33
N ALA A 118 -6.51 29.24 -8.58
CA ALA A 118 -7.38 28.43 -7.72
C ALA A 118 -6.95 26.94 -7.75
N LYS A 119 -6.62 26.39 -8.90
CA LYS A 119 -6.05 25.06 -9.06
C LYS A 119 -4.71 24.97 -8.34
N ASP A 120 -3.85 25.95 -8.48
CA ASP A 120 -2.53 25.98 -7.89
C ASP A 120 -2.60 25.92 -6.35
N LYS A 121 -3.52 26.69 -5.74
CA LYS A 121 -3.75 26.65 -4.29
C LYS A 121 -4.18 25.28 -3.79
N VAL A 122 -5.03 24.58 -4.53
CA VAL A 122 -5.47 23.23 -4.18
C VAL A 122 -4.30 22.24 -4.26
N LEU A 123 -3.49 22.30 -5.30
CA LEU A 123 -2.29 21.46 -5.42
C LEU A 123 -1.28 21.74 -4.30
N ASP A 124 -1.10 23.00 -3.94
CA ASP A 124 -0.21 23.40 -2.83
C ASP A 124 -0.65 22.83 -1.47
N MET A 125 -1.93 22.51 -1.27
CA MET A 125 -2.42 21.83 -0.07
C MET A 125 -1.88 20.41 0.10
N ALA A 126 -1.52 19.72 -0.98
CA ALA A 126 -0.95 18.37 -0.93
C ALA A 126 0.54 18.37 -0.55
N ARG A 127 1.29 19.45 -0.86
CA ARG A 127 2.74 19.53 -0.71
C ARG A 127 3.25 19.21 0.70
N PRO A 128 2.67 19.72 1.81
CA PRO A 128 3.14 19.38 3.16
C PRO A 128 3.04 17.88 3.44
N ASN A 129 1.99 17.20 2.93
CA ASN A 129 1.83 15.77 3.09
C ASN A 129 2.86 14.99 2.27
N VAL A 130 3.10 15.37 1.02
CA VAL A 130 4.16 14.76 0.19
C VAL A 130 5.52 14.95 0.85
N ALA A 131 5.85 16.17 1.31
CA ALA A 131 7.10 16.45 2.00
C ALA A 131 7.28 15.63 3.29
N LEU A 132 6.21 15.40 4.05
CA LEU A 132 6.25 14.54 5.23
C LEU A 132 6.65 13.10 4.84
N TYR A 133 6.02 12.52 3.84
CA TYR A 133 6.29 11.14 3.44
C TYR A 133 7.68 11.00 2.79
N VAL A 134 7.97 11.84 1.81
CA VAL A 134 9.24 11.77 1.05
C VAL A 134 10.44 12.20 1.91
N GLY A 135 10.24 13.18 2.80
CA GLY A 135 11.29 13.72 3.65
C GLY A 135 11.39 13.09 5.04
N GLY A 136 10.25 12.85 5.71
CA GLY A 136 10.19 12.58 7.14
C GLY A 136 9.87 11.15 7.58
N MET A 137 9.37 10.29 6.71
CA MET A 137 8.90 8.94 7.08
C MET A 137 10.01 7.88 7.07
N GLY A 138 11.26 8.28 7.23
CA GLY A 138 12.40 7.39 7.34
C GLY A 138 13.73 8.13 7.34
N ALA A 139 14.78 7.45 7.81
CA ALA A 139 16.15 7.96 7.72
C ALA A 139 16.63 7.99 6.26
N ARG A 140 17.70 8.74 6.00
CA ARG A 140 18.37 8.74 4.68
C ARG A 140 18.72 7.32 4.25
N GLY A 141 18.35 6.94 3.02
CA GLY A 141 18.53 5.61 2.46
C GLY A 141 17.64 4.51 3.08
N LYS A 142 16.63 4.89 3.89
CA LYS A 142 15.67 3.96 4.52
C LYS A 142 14.25 4.54 4.51
N ASN A 143 13.92 5.34 3.50
CA ASN A 143 12.59 5.90 3.30
C ASN A 143 12.00 5.37 2.01
N PHE A 144 11.06 4.44 2.10
CA PHE A 144 10.43 3.79 0.96
C PHE A 144 9.69 4.77 0.04
N TYR A 145 9.13 5.83 0.56
CA TYR A 145 8.42 6.84 -0.22
C TYR A 145 9.40 7.72 -1.02
N ASN A 146 10.56 8.01 -0.43
CA ASN A 146 11.66 8.69 -1.13
C ASN A 146 12.17 7.83 -2.28
N ASP A 147 12.34 6.51 -2.04
CA ASP A 147 12.79 5.56 -3.06
C ASP A 147 11.81 5.53 -4.25
N ILE A 148 10.50 5.48 -4.00
CA ILE A 148 9.47 5.51 -5.06
C ILE A 148 9.57 6.78 -5.90
N CYS A 149 9.73 7.95 -5.27
CA CYS A 149 9.87 9.20 -6.01
C CYS A 149 11.13 9.22 -6.87
N ARG A 150 12.23 8.64 -6.39
CA ARG A 150 13.46 8.47 -7.18
C ARG A 150 13.22 7.58 -8.40
N GLU A 151 12.54 6.45 -8.22
CA GLU A 151 12.22 5.54 -9.31
C GLU A 151 11.30 6.18 -10.36
N TYR A 152 10.50 7.19 -9.98
CA TYR A 152 9.72 8.03 -10.90
C TYR A 152 10.55 9.10 -11.64
N GLY A 153 11.86 9.22 -11.37
CA GLY A 153 12.74 10.20 -11.98
C GLY A 153 12.83 11.53 -11.24
N TYR A 154 12.47 11.56 -9.95
CA TYR A 154 12.57 12.74 -9.08
C TYR A 154 13.72 12.59 -8.06
N GLU A 155 14.88 12.09 -8.48
CA GLU A 155 16.02 11.82 -7.59
C GLU A 155 16.53 13.06 -6.88
N HIS A 156 16.65 14.17 -7.61
CA HIS A 156 17.12 15.44 -7.08
C HIS A 156 16.14 16.02 -6.09
N GLU A 157 14.88 16.14 -6.46
CA GLU A 157 13.81 16.70 -5.65
C GLU A 157 13.57 15.85 -4.39
N ALA A 158 13.58 14.53 -4.51
CA ALA A 158 13.44 13.62 -3.36
C ALA A 158 14.59 13.78 -2.36
N ALA A 159 15.83 14.01 -2.83
CA ALA A 159 16.98 14.28 -1.97
C ALA A 159 16.84 15.65 -1.27
N GLU A 160 16.51 16.70 -2.01
CA GLU A 160 16.34 18.06 -1.48
C GLU A 160 15.20 18.09 -0.43
N ILE A 161 14.04 17.52 -0.75
CA ILE A 161 12.90 17.46 0.19
C ILE A 161 13.33 16.76 1.49
N GLN A 162 14.05 15.64 1.39
CA GLN A 162 14.50 14.90 2.57
C GLN A 162 15.53 15.70 3.40
N ASP A 163 16.47 16.36 2.76
CA ASP A 163 17.48 17.17 3.44
C ASP A 163 16.86 18.36 4.18
N LEU A 164 15.96 19.08 3.54
CA LEU A 164 15.22 20.18 4.15
C LEU A 164 14.36 19.69 5.32
N TYR A 165 13.61 18.63 5.11
CA TYR A 165 12.70 18.09 6.13
C TYR A 165 13.44 17.62 7.39
N LEU A 166 14.51 16.85 7.24
CA LEU A 166 15.32 16.32 8.34
C LEU A 166 16.14 17.42 9.04
N SER A 167 16.37 18.56 8.37
CA SER A 167 16.97 19.75 8.97
C SER A 167 15.96 20.63 9.72
N GLY A 168 14.68 20.21 9.83
CA GLY A 168 13.63 20.96 10.50
C GLY A 168 12.96 22.03 9.62
N LYS A 169 13.38 22.22 8.38
CA LYS A 169 12.88 23.22 7.43
C LYS A 169 11.66 22.70 6.67
N LYS A 170 10.60 22.32 7.40
CA LYS A 170 9.44 21.63 6.84
C LYS A 170 8.69 22.42 5.78
N ASP A 171 8.57 23.75 5.97
CA ASP A 171 7.90 24.62 5.01
C ASP A 171 8.71 24.78 3.71
N GLU A 172 10.05 24.80 3.82
CA GLU A 172 10.93 24.81 2.65
C GLU A 172 10.83 23.46 1.93
N ALA A 173 10.84 22.34 2.65
CA ALA A 173 10.64 21.02 2.08
C ALA A 173 9.30 20.89 1.33
N ALA A 174 8.22 21.44 1.86
CA ALA A 174 6.92 21.47 1.18
C ALA A 174 6.97 22.31 -0.10
N ARG A 175 7.65 23.44 -0.11
CA ARG A 175 7.83 24.27 -1.31
C ARG A 175 8.72 23.60 -2.38
N ALA A 176 9.65 22.74 -1.97
CA ALA A 176 10.52 21.98 -2.87
C ALA A 176 9.79 20.84 -3.60
N VAL A 177 8.58 20.45 -3.16
CA VAL A 177 7.77 19.45 -3.87
C VAL A 177 7.33 20.01 -5.21
N PRO A 178 7.70 19.42 -6.35
CA PRO A 178 7.22 19.87 -7.67
C PRO A 178 5.72 19.57 -7.84
N ARG A 179 5.08 20.27 -8.76
CA ARG A 179 3.64 20.13 -9.01
C ARG A 179 3.28 18.82 -9.70
N GLU A 180 4.24 18.26 -10.40
CA GLU A 180 4.12 17.02 -11.16
C GLU A 180 4.26 15.76 -10.28
N MET A 181 4.74 15.92 -9.06
CA MET A 181 4.88 14.88 -8.04
C MET A 181 3.59 14.75 -7.21
#